data_b55250334ad6cc171384c3ba8a28e34d
#
_entry.id   b55250334ad6cc171384c3ba8a28e34d
#
_cell.length_a   1.000
_cell.length_b   1.000
_cell.length_c   1.000
_cell.angle_alpha   90.00
_cell.angle_beta   90.00
_cell.angle_gamma   90.00
#
_symmetry.space_group_name_H-M   'P 1'
#
loop_
_entity.id
_entity.type
_entity.pdbx_description
1 polymer ?
#
loop_
_entity_poly.entity_id
_entity_poly.type
_entity_poly.pdbx_seq_one_letter_code
_entity_poly.pdbx_strand_id
1 'polypeptide(L)'
;MAALLCAKDLCKTYVIDKRQNNVLKNVNLEVNEGEMVAIMGPSGSGKSTLLYAISGMDRATSGQVLFEGQDLTKLGEKDLAKLRLDEMGFIFQQMYMMKNLTILDNIVLPAVESRKSKESREEKQARGEQLMRKLGIIEIADNDMNEVSGGQLQRACICRSMMNRPRLLFADEPTGALNRTSSNEVMDELVKLNGEGTTIVMVT
;
A
#
# COMPACT_ATOMS: atom_id res chain seq x y z
N MET A 1 -6.53 -7.15 -22.52
CA MET A 1 -5.40 -6.31 -22.02
C MET A 1 -4.61 -7.19 -21.07
N ALA A 2 -3.29 -7.04 -20.96
CA ALA A 2 -2.52 -7.82 -19.99
C ALA A 2 -2.84 -7.31 -18.57
N ALA A 3 -2.94 -8.23 -17.59
CA ALA A 3 -3.16 -7.87 -16.20
C ALA A 3 -2.02 -7.01 -15.66
N LEU A 4 -2.33 -6.03 -14.80
CA LEU A 4 -1.34 -5.22 -14.09
C LEU A 4 -0.57 -6.07 -13.06
N LEU A 5 -1.30 -6.91 -12.32
CA LEU A 5 -0.73 -7.85 -11.34
C LEU A 5 -1.33 -9.24 -11.58
N CYS A 6 -0.46 -10.26 -11.58
CA CYS A 6 -0.89 -11.65 -11.72
C CYS A 6 -0.09 -12.54 -10.78
N ALA A 7 -0.76 -13.35 -9.98
CA ALA A 7 -0.16 -14.43 -9.19
C ALA A 7 -0.57 -15.78 -9.77
N LYS A 8 0.40 -16.70 -9.91
CA LYS A 8 0.19 -18.05 -10.45
C LYS A 8 0.73 -19.09 -9.50
N ASP A 9 -0.13 -20.01 -9.09
CA ASP A 9 0.17 -21.15 -8.20
C ASP A 9 0.97 -20.73 -6.96
N LEU A 10 0.60 -19.56 -6.40
CA LEU A 10 1.34 -18.92 -5.32
C LEU A 10 1.16 -19.70 -4.03
N CYS A 11 2.29 -20.10 -3.43
CA CYS A 11 2.32 -20.80 -2.16
C CYS A 11 3.18 -20.03 -1.15
N LYS A 12 2.74 -20.04 0.11
CA LYS A 12 3.53 -19.52 1.23
C LYS A 12 3.47 -20.46 2.41
N THR A 13 4.64 -20.89 2.84
CA THR A 13 4.84 -21.77 4.00
C THR A 13 5.77 -21.08 4.98
N TYR A 14 5.35 -20.96 6.23
CA TYR A 14 6.21 -20.56 7.34
C TYR A 14 6.67 -21.78 8.12
N VAL A 15 7.89 -21.75 8.61
CA VAL A 15 8.41 -22.79 9.50
C VAL A 15 8.54 -22.18 10.91
N ILE A 16 7.68 -22.62 11.83
CA ILE A 16 7.66 -22.18 13.22
C ILE A 16 7.90 -23.42 14.09
N ASP A 17 8.92 -23.38 14.95
CA ASP A 17 9.28 -24.52 15.83
C ASP A 17 9.38 -25.86 15.10
N LYS A 18 10.05 -25.86 13.93
CA LYS A 18 10.20 -27.03 13.03
C LYS A 18 8.90 -27.58 12.44
N ARG A 19 7.77 -26.88 12.64
CA ARG A 19 6.48 -27.25 12.01
C ARG A 19 6.23 -26.36 10.81
N GLN A 20 5.81 -26.99 9.72
CA GLN A 20 5.41 -26.27 8.51
C GLN A 20 3.95 -25.81 8.63
N ASN A 21 3.73 -24.54 8.40
CA ASN A 21 2.42 -23.94 8.30
C ASN A 21 2.22 -23.41 6.88
N ASN A 22 1.43 -24.13 6.08
CA ASN A 22 1.12 -23.77 4.68
C ASN A 22 -0.05 -22.78 4.67
N VAL A 23 0.26 -21.48 4.64
CA VAL A 23 -0.74 -20.40 4.70
C VAL A 23 -1.38 -20.15 3.34
N LEU A 24 -0.58 -20.11 2.27
CA LEU A 24 -1.09 -20.00 0.90
C LEU A 24 -0.86 -21.31 0.15
N LYS A 25 -1.88 -21.75 -0.59
CA LYS A 25 -1.86 -23.02 -1.31
C LYS A 25 -2.37 -22.81 -2.73
N ASN A 26 -1.47 -22.77 -3.71
CA ASN A 26 -1.76 -22.64 -5.15
C ASN A 26 -2.75 -21.49 -5.45
N VAL A 27 -2.53 -20.31 -4.87
CA VAL A 27 -3.41 -19.16 -5.07
C VAL A 27 -3.14 -18.57 -6.45
N ASN A 28 -4.23 -18.35 -7.19
CA ASN A 28 -4.21 -17.68 -8.48
C ASN A 28 -5.03 -16.38 -8.36
N LEU A 29 -4.47 -15.26 -8.80
CA LEU A 29 -5.10 -13.94 -8.76
C LEU A 29 -4.69 -13.17 -10.00
N GLU A 30 -5.63 -12.44 -10.58
CA GLU A 30 -5.38 -11.49 -11.67
C GLU A 30 -6.08 -10.18 -11.33
N VAL A 31 -5.35 -9.06 -11.51
CA VAL A 31 -5.85 -7.71 -11.27
C VAL A 31 -5.52 -6.87 -12.50
N ASN A 32 -6.54 -6.31 -13.13
CA ASN A 32 -6.39 -5.43 -14.27
C ASN A 32 -6.18 -3.97 -13.84
N GLU A 33 -5.65 -3.15 -14.72
CA GLU A 33 -5.48 -1.73 -14.47
C GLU A 33 -6.84 -1.05 -14.22
N GLY A 34 -6.93 -0.21 -13.18
CA GLY A 34 -8.14 0.48 -12.77
C GLY A 34 -9.13 -0.36 -11.95
N GLU A 35 -8.86 -1.65 -11.73
CA GLU A 35 -9.73 -2.47 -10.85
C GLU A 35 -9.54 -2.15 -9.36
N MET A 36 -10.62 -2.33 -8.60
CA MET A 36 -10.59 -2.37 -7.14
C MET A 36 -10.98 -3.77 -6.68
N VAL A 37 -10.01 -4.50 -6.14
CA VAL A 37 -10.18 -5.90 -5.68
C VAL A 37 -10.16 -5.94 -4.16
N ALA A 38 -11.20 -6.52 -3.55
CA ALA A 38 -11.27 -6.76 -2.11
C ALA A 38 -11.13 -8.26 -1.80
N ILE A 39 -10.10 -8.63 -1.05
CA ILE A 39 -9.86 -9.99 -0.57
C ILE A 39 -10.45 -10.08 0.84
N MET A 40 -11.53 -10.83 0.98
CA MET A 40 -12.31 -10.95 2.20
C MET A 40 -12.16 -12.34 2.84
N GLY A 41 -12.32 -12.41 4.15
CA GLY A 41 -12.29 -13.68 4.88
C GLY A 41 -12.05 -13.52 6.39
N PRO A 42 -12.19 -14.57 7.17
CA PRO A 42 -11.99 -14.53 8.62
C PRO A 42 -10.55 -14.15 8.99
N SER A 43 -10.36 -13.66 10.22
CA SER A 43 -9.01 -13.42 10.76
C SER A 43 -8.18 -14.70 10.72
N GLY A 44 -6.90 -14.57 10.38
CA GLY A 44 -5.97 -15.72 10.27
C GLY A 44 -6.11 -16.55 9.01
N SER A 45 -6.98 -16.19 8.03
CA SER A 45 -7.12 -16.94 6.77
C SER A 45 -5.99 -16.70 5.75
N GLY A 46 -5.00 -15.86 6.08
CA GLY A 46 -3.84 -15.61 5.21
C GLY A 46 -3.99 -14.41 4.27
N LYS A 47 -4.99 -13.54 4.46
CA LYS A 47 -5.23 -12.35 3.61
C LYS A 47 -4.02 -11.41 3.52
N SER A 48 -3.51 -10.95 4.67
CA SER A 48 -2.31 -10.09 4.70
C SER A 48 -1.08 -10.82 4.16
N THR A 49 -0.96 -12.13 4.42
CA THR A 49 0.10 -12.95 3.83
C THR A 49 0.03 -12.94 2.30
N LEU A 50 -1.18 -13.06 1.73
CA LEU A 50 -1.37 -12.97 0.28
C LEU A 50 -0.99 -11.58 -0.23
N LEU A 51 -1.47 -10.52 0.41
CA LEU A 51 -1.16 -9.15 0.03
C LEU A 51 0.35 -8.89 0.06
N TYR A 52 1.07 -9.34 1.10
CA TYR A 52 2.52 -9.18 1.20
C TYR A 52 3.28 -10.04 0.19
N ALA A 53 2.79 -11.23 -0.13
CA ALA A 53 3.41 -12.08 -1.14
C ALA A 53 3.28 -11.49 -2.56
N ILE A 54 2.09 -11.00 -2.93
CA ILE A 54 1.85 -10.42 -4.27
C ILE A 54 2.48 -9.03 -4.45
N SER A 55 2.75 -8.30 -3.36
CA SER A 55 3.46 -7.01 -3.40
C SER A 55 4.99 -7.15 -3.32
N GLY A 56 5.51 -8.37 -3.16
CA GLY A 56 6.94 -8.60 -2.97
C GLY A 56 7.49 -8.10 -1.64
N MET A 57 6.64 -7.81 -0.65
CA MET A 57 7.08 -7.48 0.72
C MET A 57 7.54 -8.73 1.47
N ASP A 58 6.88 -9.86 1.25
CA ASP A 58 7.30 -11.17 1.74
C ASP A 58 7.45 -12.13 0.58
N ARG A 59 8.56 -12.88 0.53
CA ARG A 59 8.82 -13.79 -0.58
C ARG A 59 7.90 -15.01 -0.51
N ALA A 60 7.26 -15.33 -1.63
CA ALA A 60 6.56 -16.59 -1.78
C ALA A 60 7.52 -17.79 -1.63
N THR A 61 7.00 -18.91 -1.15
CA THR A 61 7.76 -20.17 -1.07
C THR A 61 7.88 -20.80 -2.45
N SER A 62 6.82 -20.72 -3.26
CA SER A 62 6.78 -21.15 -4.66
C SER A 62 5.67 -20.43 -5.41
N GLY A 63 5.61 -20.63 -6.72
CA GLY A 63 4.72 -19.93 -7.62
C GLY A 63 5.38 -18.69 -8.22
N GLN A 64 4.59 -17.86 -8.87
CA GLN A 64 5.06 -16.70 -9.60
C GLN A 64 4.17 -15.49 -9.33
N VAL A 65 4.79 -14.31 -9.25
CA VAL A 65 4.08 -13.02 -9.20
C VAL A 65 4.61 -12.13 -10.32
N LEU A 66 3.73 -11.72 -11.19
CA LEU A 66 4.03 -10.82 -12.31
C LEU A 66 3.42 -9.45 -12.05
N PHE A 67 4.21 -8.40 -12.10
CA PHE A 67 3.75 -7.01 -12.12
C PHE A 67 4.17 -6.40 -13.47
N GLU A 68 3.22 -5.98 -14.29
CA GLU A 68 3.45 -5.52 -15.66
C GLU A 68 4.28 -6.51 -16.50
N GLY A 69 4.08 -7.80 -16.30
CA GLY A 69 4.85 -8.85 -16.95
C GLY A 69 6.24 -9.12 -16.35
N GLN A 70 6.71 -8.29 -15.43
CA GLN A 70 7.96 -8.50 -14.72
C GLN A 70 7.78 -9.47 -13.55
N ASP A 71 8.56 -10.52 -13.50
CA ASP A 71 8.51 -11.54 -12.44
C ASP A 71 9.17 -11.04 -11.16
N LEU A 72 8.36 -10.69 -10.16
CA LEU A 72 8.83 -10.21 -8.86
C LEU A 72 9.60 -11.27 -8.07
N THR A 73 9.29 -12.55 -8.29
CA THR A 73 9.93 -13.66 -7.55
C THR A 73 11.41 -13.82 -7.91
N LYS A 74 11.82 -13.30 -9.06
CA LYS A 74 13.21 -13.34 -9.57
C LYS A 74 14.01 -12.09 -9.21
N LEU A 75 13.38 -11.04 -8.72
CA LEU A 75 14.06 -9.79 -8.38
C LEU A 75 14.86 -9.90 -7.09
N GLY A 76 16.00 -9.21 -7.04
CA GLY A 76 16.74 -8.97 -5.80
C GLY A 76 16.01 -7.98 -4.88
N GLU A 77 16.37 -7.98 -3.59
CA GLU A 77 15.68 -7.11 -2.60
C GLU A 77 15.78 -5.62 -2.92
N LYS A 78 16.93 -5.18 -3.47
CA LYS A 78 17.12 -3.78 -3.88
C LYS A 78 16.17 -3.37 -5.00
N ASP A 79 15.97 -4.25 -5.98
CA ASP A 79 15.09 -3.98 -7.12
C ASP A 79 13.63 -4.04 -6.71
N LEU A 80 13.24 -4.99 -5.84
CA LEU A 80 11.92 -5.05 -5.23
C LEU A 80 11.61 -3.78 -4.40
N ALA A 81 12.57 -3.35 -3.56
CA ALA A 81 12.40 -2.14 -2.75
C ALA A 81 12.21 -0.89 -3.63
N LYS A 82 13.00 -0.78 -4.72
CA LYS A 82 12.84 0.31 -5.69
C LYS A 82 11.49 0.25 -6.41
N LEU A 83 11.08 -0.92 -6.86
CA LEU A 83 9.78 -1.10 -7.53
C LEU A 83 8.63 -0.74 -6.58
N ARG A 84 8.68 -1.21 -5.31
CA ARG A 84 7.67 -0.85 -4.30
C ARG A 84 7.63 0.66 -4.07
N LEU A 85 8.79 1.31 -3.96
CA LEU A 85 8.87 2.76 -3.75
C LEU A 85 8.30 3.56 -4.91
N ASP A 86 8.57 3.14 -6.14
CA ASP A 86 8.31 3.93 -7.34
C ASP A 86 6.94 3.64 -7.98
N GLU A 87 6.42 2.40 -7.88
CA GLU A 87 5.24 1.94 -8.61
C GLU A 87 4.09 1.45 -7.72
N MET A 88 4.36 1.22 -6.43
CA MET A 88 3.36 0.69 -5.49
C MET A 88 3.15 1.63 -4.31
N GLY A 89 1.89 1.79 -3.90
CA GLY A 89 1.52 2.48 -2.66
C GLY A 89 1.08 1.47 -1.60
N PHE A 90 1.28 1.81 -0.32
CA PHE A 90 0.90 0.92 0.77
C PHE A 90 0.16 1.68 1.87
N ILE A 91 -1.00 1.16 2.25
CA ILE A 91 -1.79 1.57 3.41
C ILE A 91 -1.85 0.37 4.34
N PHE A 92 -1.38 0.53 5.57
CA PHE A 92 -1.35 -0.54 6.57
C PHE A 92 -2.38 -0.26 7.67
N GLN A 93 -2.85 -1.30 8.34
CA GLN A 93 -3.65 -1.20 9.54
C GLN A 93 -2.90 -0.42 10.64
N GLN A 94 -1.61 -0.71 10.82
CA GLN A 94 -0.71 0.11 11.63
C GLN A 94 -0.10 1.20 10.76
N MET A 95 -0.26 2.44 11.14
CA MET A 95 0.00 3.60 10.27
C MET A 95 1.49 3.87 10.01
N TYR A 96 2.41 3.29 10.79
CA TYR A 96 3.88 3.35 10.63
C TYR A 96 4.41 4.74 10.26
N MET A 97 3.97 5.78 10.99
CA MET A 97 4.52 7.13 10.85
C MET A 97 5.82 7.26 11.64
N MET A 98 6.77 8.02 11.10
CA MET A 98 8.02 8.34 11.80
C MET A 98 7.78 9.44 12.83
N LYS A 99 8.05 9.14 14.09
CA LYS A 99 7.72 9.99 15.25
C LYS A 99 8.47 11.34 15.28
N ASN A 100 9.61 11.40 14.61
CA ASN A 100 10.46 12.60 14.61
C ASN A 100 10.20 13.51 13.40
N LEU A 101 9.15 13.24 12.63
CA LEU A 101 8.78 13.99 11.45
C LEU A 101 7.36 14.55 11.62
N THR A 102 7.11 15.71 11.04
CA THR A 102 5.75 16.23 10.89
C THR A 102 4.90 15.32 10.02
N ILE A 103 3.59 15.51 10.02
CA ILE A 103 2.68 14.77 9.12
C ILE A 103 3.06 15.02 7.66
N LEU A 104 3.35 16.26 7.27
CA LEU A 104 3.77 16.58 5.90
C LEU A 104 5.09 15.93 5.53
N ASP A 105 6.10 15.95 6.42
CA ASP A 105 7.38 15.30 6.17
C ASP A 105 7.23 13.77 5.99
N ASN A 106 6.39 13.13 6.80
CA ASN A 106 6.04 11.71 6.63
C ASN A 106 5.41 11.43 5.27
N ILE A 107 4.50 12.31 4.82
CA ILE A 107 3.82 12.18 3.52
C ILE A 107 4.83 12.32 2.38
N VAL A 108 5.73 13.29 2.44
CA VAL A 108 6.69 13.62 1.38
C VAL A 108 7.86 12.64 1.30
N LEU A 109 8.16 11.93 2.39
CA LEU A 109 9.31 11.03 2.52
C LEU A 109 9.49 10.06 1.33
N PRO A 110 8.47 9.33 0.83
CA PRO A 110 8.64 8.44 -0.32
C PRO A 110 9.14 9.17 -1.57
N ALA A 111 8.70 10.40 -1.79
CA ALA A 111 9.15 11.19 -2.95
C ALA A 111 10.59 11.70 -2.78
N VAL A 112 11.03 11.94 -1.54
CA VAL A 112 12.43 12.30 -1.26
C VAL A 112 13.37 11.12 -1.53
N GLU A 113 12.97 9.92 -1.12
CA GLU A 113 13.75 8.69 -1.30
C GLU A 113 13.74 8.19 -2.76
N SER A 114 12.67 8.44 -3.52
CA SER A 114 12.59 8.06 -4.92
C SER A 114 13.53 8.89 -5.79
N ARG A 115 14.29 8.19 -6.63
CA ARG A 115 15.15 8.80 -7.66
C ARG A 115 14.47 8.88 -9.03
N LYS A 116 13.19 8.50 -9.13
CA LYS A 116 12.43 8.49 -10.37
C LYS A 116 12.13 9.90 -10.86
N SER A 117 11.84 10.82 -9.93
CA SER A 117 11.51 12.21 -10.23
C SER A 117 12.70 13.14 -10.01
N LYS A 118 12.87 14.11 -10.94
CA LYS A 118 13.83 15.21 -10.82
C LYS A 118 13.23 16.44 -10.11
N GLU A 119 12.04 16.32 -9.53
CA GLU A 119 11.36 17.38 -8.80
C GLU A 119 12.24 17.91 -7.65
N SER A 120 12.22 19.23 -7.45
CA SER A 120 12.85 19.87 -6.32
C SER A 120 12.17 19.47 -4.99
N ARG A 121 12.80 19.79 -3.87
CA ARG A 121 12.21 19.54 -2.55
C ARG A 121 10.90 20.31 -2.39
N GLU A 122 10.88 21.56 -2.83
CA GLU A 122 9.72 22.44 -2.77
C GLU A 122 8.55 21.93 -3.60
N GLU A 123 8.83 21.40 -4.80
CA GLU A 123 7.81 20.78 -5.65
C GLU A 123 7.21 19.52 -5.03
N LYS A 124 8.04 18.68 -4.40
CA LYS A 124 7.58 17.49 -3.65
C LYS A 124 6.71 17.88 -2.46
N GLN A 125 7.11 18.91 -1.73
CA GLN A 125 6.36 19.45 -0.60
C GLN A 125 5.00 20.00 -1.05
N ALA A 126 4.99 20.84 -2.09
CA ALA A 126 3.76 21.37 -2.67
C ALA A 126 2.79 20.27 -3.12
N ARG A 127 3.31 19.17 -3.69
CA ARG A 127 2.49 17.98 -4.03
C ARG A 127 1.92 17.29 -2.79
N GLY A 128 2.71 17.14 -1.73
CA GLY A 128 2.24 16.61 -0.45
C GLY A 128 1.10 17.44 0.12
N GLU A 129 1.26 18.77 0.16
CA GLU A 129 0.20 19.69 0.59
C GLU A 129 -1.06 19.61 -0.29
N GLN A 130 -0.89 19.46 -1.62
CA GLN A 130 -2.03 19.29 -2.53
C GLN A 130 -2.82 18.01 -2.22
N LEU A 131 -2.13 16.90 -1.94
CA LEU A 131 -2.78 15.66 -1.51
C LEU A 131 -3.51 15.85 -0.18
N MET A 132 -2.89 16.54 0.78
CA MET A 132 -3.52 16.83 2.08
C MET A 132 -4.76 17.72 1.93
N ARG A 133 -4.73 18.75 1.07
CA ARG A 133 -5.93 19.56 0.75
C ARG A 133 -7.03 18.72 0.12
N LYS A 134 -6.68 17.83 -0.80
CA LYS A 134 -7.65 16.93 -1.45
C LYS A 134 -8.34 16.01 -0.44
N LEU A 135 -7.63 15.52 0.56
CA LEU A 135 -8.16 14.65 1.61
C LEU A 135 -8.65 15.42 2.87
N GLY A 136 -8.71 16.76 2.83
CA GLY A 136 -9.25 17.59 3.91
C GLY A 136 -8.47 17.51 5.21
N ILE A 137 -7.12 17.47 5.14
CA ILE A 137 -6.24 17.36 6.31
C ILE A 137 -5.06 18.32 6.27
N ILE A 138 -5.12 19.38 5.47
CA ILE A 138 -3.99 20.33 5.34
C ILE A 138 -3.66 21.05 6.65
N GLU A 139 -4.64 21.21 7.52
CA GLU A 139 -4.51 21.89 8.81
C GLU A 139 -3.58 21.18 9.79
N ILE A 140 -3.30 19.88 9.56
CA ILE A 140 -2.40 19.08 10.42
C ILE A 140 -0.99 18.93 9.82
N ALA A 141 -0.62 19.68 8.80
CA ALA A 141 0.65 19.50 8.08
C ALA A 141 1.88 19.55 8.99
N ASP A 142 1.89 20.50 9.91
CA ASP A 142 3.00 20.76 10.84
C ASP A 142 2.90 20.01 12.18
N ASN A 143 1.79 19.28 12.39
CA ASN A 143 1.58 18.50 13.61
C ASN A 143 2.48 17.24 13.63
N ASP A 144 2.76 16.74 14.85
CA ASP A 144 3.27 15.39 15.00
C ASP A 144 2.14 14.35 15.05
N MET A 145 2.49 13.06 14.93
CA MET A 145 1.50 11.98 14.86
C MET A 145 0.65 11.80 16.13
N ASN A 146 1.05 12.37 17.28
CA ASN A 146 0.33 12.23 18.55
C ASN A 146 -0.72 13.34 18.73
N GLU A 147 -0.67 14.38 17.90
CA GLU A 147 -1.54 15.55 17.96
C GLU A 147 -2.76 15.43 17.04
N VAL A 148 -2.90 14.30 16.35
CA VAL A 148 -3.92 14.11 15.32
C VAL A 148 -4.82 12.91 15.61
N SER A 149 -6.06 12.95 15.11
CA SER A 149 -6.99 11.82 15.25
C SER A 149 -6.59 10.62 14.38
N GLY A 150 -7.06 9.42 14.75
CA GLY A 150 -6.80 8.21 13.95
C GLY A 150 -7.29 8.33 12.50
N GLY A 151 -8.43 8.97 12.27
CA GLY A 151 -8.95 9.20 10.92
C GLY A 151 -8.08 10.18 10.10
N GLN A 152 -7.60 11.27 10.71
CA GLN A 152 -6.65 12.18 10.08
C GLN A 152 -5.33 11.48 9.75
N LEU A 153 -4.82 10.70 10.70
CA LEU A 153 -3.58 9.94 10.51
C LEU A 153 -3.71 8.91 9.38
N GLN A 154 -4.87 8.23 9.27
CA GLN A 154 -5.13 7.29 8.19
C GLN A 154 -5.20 8.00 6.83
N ARG A 155 -5.86 9.17 6.73
CA ARG A 155 -5.84 9.98 5.52
C ARG A 155 -4.43 10.46 5.16
N ALA A 156 -3.60 10.78 6.14
CA ALA A 156 -2.18 11.08 5.91
C ALA A 156 -1.42 9.86 5.36
N CYS A 157 -1.72 8.63 5.82
CA CYS A 157 -1.17 7.40 5.22
C CYS A 157 -1.60 7.22 3.76
N ILE A 158 -2.84 7.56 3.41
CA ILE A 158 -3.29 7.57 2.01
C ILE A 158 -2.50 8.60 1.21
N CYS A 159 -2.34 9.85 1.69
CA CYS A 159 -1.49 10.86 1.04
C CYS A 159 -0.08 10.33 0.80
N ARG A 160 0.55 9.75 1.82
CA ARG A 160 1.89 9.16 1.73
C ARG A 160 1.98 8.08 0.67
N SER A 161 0.99 7.19 0.61
CA SER A 161 0.96 6.10 -0.37
C SER A 161 0.84 6.59 -1.81
N MET A 162 0.23 7.77 -2.02
CA MET A 162 0.00 8.38 -3.33
C MET A 162 1.13 9.30 -3.80
N MET A 163 2.13 9.59 -2.95
CA MET A 163 3.18 10.57 -3.26
C MET A 163 3.94 10.28 -4.55
N ASN A 164 4.27 9.02 -4.82
CA ASN A 164 4.99 8.64 -6.03
C ASN A 164 4.07 8.29 -7.22
N ARG A 165 2.77 8.60 -7.12
CA ARG A 165 1.76 8.30 -8.16
C ARG A 165 1.80 6.82 -8.55
N PRO A 166 1.58 5.91 -7.58
CA PRO A 166 1.72 4.48 -7.80
C PRO A 166 0.70 3.99 -8.81
N ARG A 167 1.04 2.95 -9.56
CA ARG A 167 0.11 2.26 -10.45
C ARG A 167 -0.81 1.31 -9.71
N LEU A 168 -0.36 0.82 -8.55
CA LEU A 168 -1.09 -0.12 -7.72
C LEU A 168 -0.99 0.27 -6.24
N LEU A 169 -2.15 0.38 -5.59
CA LEU A 169 -2.27 0.64 -4.17
C LEU A 169 -2.67 -0.63 -3.44
N PHE A 170 -1.87 -1.03 -2.47
CA PHE A 170 -2.19 -2.11 -1.54
C PHE A 170 -2.72 -1.55 -0.23
N ALA A 171 -3.82 -2.10 0.29
CA ALA A 171 -4.41 -1.69 1.55
C ALA A 171 -4.66 -2.91 2.45
N ASP A 172 -3.94 -2.98 3.57
CA ASP A 172 -4.07 -4.02 4.57
C ASP A 172 -4.95 -3.53 5.72
N GLU A 173 -6.21 -3.99 5.77
CA GLU A 173 -7.22 -3.60 6.75
C GLU A 173 -7.26 -2.08 6.99
N PRO A 174 -7.46 -1.25 5.95
CA PRO A 174 -7.27 0.20 6.01
C PRO A 174 -8.20 0.92 7.00
N THR A 175 -9.23 0.24 7.50
CA THR A 175 -10.20 0.78 8.44
C THR A 175 -10.23 0.04 9.77
N GLY A 176 -9.41 -1.00 9.97
CA GLY A 176 -9.48 -1.91 11.11
C GLY A 176 -9.23 -1.27 12.48
N ALA A 177 -8.56 -0.10 12.53
CA ALA A 177 -8.29 0.63 13.77
C ALA A 177 -9.19 1.88 13.96
N LEU A 178 -10.20 2.09 13.09
CA LEU A 178 -11.00 3.32 13.05
C LEU A 178 -12.43 3.09 13.57
N ASN A 179 -13.05 4.17 14.06
CA ASN A 179 -14.49 4.19 14.30
C ASN A 179 -15.27 4.18 12.96
N ARG A 180 -16.58 3.90 13.03
CA ARG A 180 -17.44 3.73 11.85
C ARG A 180 -17.44 4.94 10.91
N THR A 181 -17.46 6.16 11.47
CA THR A 181 -17.49 7.40 10.67
C THR A 181 -16.20 7.55 9.89
N SER A 182 -15.04 7.47 10.57
CA SER A 182 -13.73 7.55 9.93
C SER A 182 -13.48 6.40 8.96
N SER A 183 -14.03 5.20 9.23
CA SER A 183 -13.95 4.07 8.30
C SER A 183 -14.67 4.36 6.99
N ASN A 184 -15.88 4.93 7.05
CA ASN A 184 -16.62 5.30 5.85
C ASN A 184 -15.86 6.38 5.05
N GLU A 185 -15.37 7.43 5.72
CA GLU A 185 -14.56 8.48 5.06
C GLU A 185 -13.35 7.93 4.33
N VAL A 186 -12.61 7.01 4.96
CA VAL A 186 -11.44 6.36 4.35
C VAL A 186 -11.84 5.50 3.15
N MET A 187 -12.93 4.73 3.26
CA MET A 187 -13.43 3.94 2.14
C MET A 187 -13.91 4.80 0.97
N ASP A 188 -14.61 5.92 1.25
CA ASP A 188 -15.05 6.87 0.23
C ASP A 188 -13.84 7.46 -0.53
N GLU A 189 -12.75 7.78 0.18
CA GLU A 189 -11.52 8.27 -0.46
C GLU A 189 -10.86 7.20 -1.34
N LEU A 190 -10.82 5.93 -0.90
CA LEU A 190 -10.29 4.83 -1.73
C LEU A 190 -11.15 4.61 -2.99
N VAL A 191 -12.47 4.69 -2.87
CA VAL A 191 -13.40 4.59 -4.03
C VAL A 191 -13.18 5.75 -5.01
N LYS A 192 -12.98 6.98 -4.50
CA LYS A 192 -12.65 8.14 -5.36
C LYS A 192 -11.32 7.94 -6.10
N LEU A 193 -10.26 7.51 -5.40
CA LEU A 193 -8.96 7.23 -6.02
C LEU A 193 -9.07 6.17 -7.11
N ASN A 194 -9.86 5.12 -6.88
CA ASN A 194 -10.12 4.11 -7.92
C ASN A 194 -10.90 4.69 -9.10
N GLY A 195 -11.93 5.51 -8.84
CA GLY A 195 -12.67 6.22 -9.90
C GLY A 195 -11.81 7.17 -10.73
N GLU A 196 -10.68 7.63 -10.21
CA GLU A 196 -9.66 8.43 -10.90
C GLU A 196 -8.62 7.55 -11.65
N GLY A 197 -8.79 6.22 -11.63
CA GLY A 197 -7.96 5.27 -12.36
C GLY A 197 -6.88 4.56 -11.53
N THR A 198 -6.80 4.79 -10.21
CA THR A 198 -5.87 4.06 -9.36
C THR A 198 -6.32 2.60 -9.20
N THR A 199 -5.46 1.64 -9.51
CA THR A 199 -5.72 0.22 -9.23
C THR A 199 -5.55 -0.05 -7.74
N ILE A 200 -6.47 -0.77 -7.10
CA ILE A 200 -6.44 -1.02 -5.65
C ILE A 200 -6.62 -2.51 -5.36
N VAL A 201 -5.75 -3.07 -4.53
CA VAL A 201 -5.94 -4.39 -3.91
C VAL A 201 -6.00 -4.21 -2.41
N MET A 202 -7.12 -4.57 -1.80
CA MET A 202 -7.31 -4.44 -0.36
C MET A 202 -7.66 -5.78 0.28
N VAL A 203 -7.28 -5.95 1.54
CA VAL A 203 -7.75 -7.04 2.41
C VAL A 203 -8.57 -6.47 3.56
N THR A 204 -9.64 -7.16 3.92
CA THR A 204 -10.55 -6.75 4.99
C THR A 204 -11.21 -7.96 5.67
#